data_824d154caf2f0357d88eaba557e4b8c1
#
_entry.id   824d154caf2f0357d88eaba557e4b8c1
#
_cell.length_a   1.000
_cell.length_b   1.000
_cell.length_c   1.000
_cell.angle_alpha   90.00
_cell.angle_beta   90.00
_cell.angle_gamma   90.00
#
_symmetry.space_group_name_H-M   'P 1'
#
loop_
_entity.id
_entity.type
_entity.pdbx_description
1 polymer ?
#
loop_
_entity_poly.entity_id
_entity_poly.type
_entity_poly.pdbx_seq_one_letter_code
_entity_poly.pdbx_strand_id
1 'polypeptide(L)'
;MATAAVLSGVDASFELEEVAVGEPGHDEVGVRLVGSGVCHTDQVVREGAYPYQFPAVLGHEGSGVVDAVGAGVTGVEVGDHVVLSFNSCGRCRACLSGHPAYCADFFFLNFGGMRHDETTAFSRSGGEKVASHFFGQSSFSTYTIASARSVVKVRDDVDLGLLGPLGCGVQTGAGTVLNALDPAPGSSIAVFGAGAVGLSGLLAAVVAGSTTIVAVDLHDDRLAKATGLGATHTVSGRSDDVVGAITELTGGLGVQYAMDTTGVPAVARQAFDCLATQGRMALVAAAAPGTEVSIEVGASLMKGWQAQAVIEGDAVPQELIPRLIDLWVAGRFPFDQLVETYAFDQVNEAFADSASGATIKPVLSLA
;
A
#
# COMPACT_ATOMS: atom_id res chain seq x y z
N MET A 1 12.26 -17.36 -19.05
CA MET A 1 11.52 -16.33 -19.80
C MET A 1 10.24 -16.03 -19.04
N ALA A 2 9.81 -14.78 -19.03
CA ALA A 2 8.54 -14.36 -18.46
C ALA A 2 7.91 -13.29 -19.34
N THR A 3 6.58 -13.24 -19.40
CA THR A 3 5.85 -12.10 -19.96
C THR A 3 5.81 -11.00 -18.90
N ALA A 4 6.25 -9.79 -19.23
CA ALA A 4 6.29 -8.66 -18.32
C ALA A 4 5.69 -7.40 -18.97
N ALA A 5 5.02 -6.57 -18.17
CA ALA A 5 4.58 -5.25 -18.58
C ALA A 5 5.72 -4.25 -18.42
N VAL A 6 6.36 -3.90 -19.54
CA VAL A 6 7.56 -3.07 -19.58
C VAL A 6 7.19 -1.62 -19.88
N LEU A 7 7.74 -0.69 -19.11
CA LEU A 7 7.74 0.74 -19.38
C LEU A 7 9.04 1.15 -20.03
N SER A 8 8.96 1.76 -21.21
CA SER A 8 10.15 2.23 -21.94
C SER A 8 10.64 3.63 -21.54
N GLY A 9 9.85 4.37 -20.78
CA GLY A 9 10.17 5.74 -20.33
C GLY A 9 9.03 6.37 -19.52
N VAL A 10 9.25 7.61 -19.11
CA VAL A 10 8.25 8.42 -18.40
C VAL A 10 7.01 8.63 -19.30
N ASP A 11 5.83 8.55 -18.71
CA ASP A 11 4.51 8.66 -19.37
C ASP A 11 4.24 7.63 -20.48
N ALA A 12 5.10 6.63 -20.64
CA ALA A 12 4.88 5.56 -21.60
C ALA A 12 3.68 4.67 -21.19
N SER A 13 3.08 3.99 -22.17
CA SER A 13 2.17 2.88 -21.90
C SER A 13 2.97 1.63 -21.54
N PHE A 14 2.38 0.77 -20.73
CA PHE A 14 2.92 -0.57 -20.50
C PHE A 14 2.77 -1.40 -21.77
N GLU A 15 3.83 -2.07 -22.18
CA GLU A 15 3.86 -3.02 -23.30
C GLU A 15 4.20 -4.41 -22.75
N LEU A 16 3.44 -5.43 -23.16
CA LEU A 16 3.74 -6.80 -22.80
C LEU A 16 4.88 -7.32 -23.65
N GLU A 17 5.99 -7.69 -22.99
CA GLU A 17 7.19 -8.19 -23.65
C GLU A 17 7.64 -9.52 -23.00
N GLU A 18 8.28 -10.38 -23.79
CA GLU A 18 9.03 -11.52 -23.27
C GLU A 18 10.41 -11.06 -22.79
N VAL A 19 10.66 -11.20 -21.50
CA VAL A 19 11.93 -10.87 -20.87
C VAL A 19 12.66 -12.14 -20.41
N ALA A 20 13.97 -12.14 -20.51
CA ALA A 20 14.79 -13.16 -19.86
C ALA A 20 14.85 -12.87 -18.36
N VAL A 21 14.67 -13.92 -17.55
CA VAL A 21 14.78 -13.86 -16.09
C VAL A 21 16.03 -14.59 -15.65
N GLY A 22 16.85 -13.97 -14.82
CA GLY A 22 18.03 -14.57 -14.21
C GLY A 22 17.68 -15.54 -13.09
N GLU A 23 18.71 -16.21 -12.57
CA GLU A 23 18.57 -17.04 -11.37
C GLU A 23 18.47 -16.16 -10.10
N PRO A 24 17.77 -16.63 -9.03
CA PRO A 24 17.76 -15.93 -7.77
C PRO A 24 19.17 -15.87 -7.15
N GLY A 25 19.55 -14.69 -6.66
CA GLY A 25 20.75 -14.50 -5.89
C GLY A 25 20.70 -15.19 -4.52
N HIS A 26 21.77 -15.03 -3.71
CA HIS A 26 21.90 -15.72 -2.40
C HIS A 26 20.69 -15.52 -1.49
N ASP A 27 20.18 -14.30 -1.38
CA ASP A 27 19.07 -13.90 -0.48
C ASP A 27 17.79 -13.56 -1.28
N GLU A 28 17.56 -14.24 -2.40
CA GLU A 28 16.43 -14.01 -3.28
C GLU A 28 15.62 -15.28 -3.52
N VAL A 29 14.39 -15.10 -3.96
CA VAL A 29 13.49 -16.19 -4.36
C VAL A 29 12.95 -15.93 -5.76
N GLY A 30 12.76 -16.99 -6.55
CA GLY A 30 11.96 -16.94 -7.78
C GLY A 30 10.50 -17.22 -7.43
N VAL A 31 9.60 -16.37 -7.90
CA VAL A 31 8.17 -16.47 -7.63
C VAL A 31 7.40 -16.48 -8.95
N ARG A 32 6.59 -17.52 -9.16
CA ARG A 32 5.59 -17.55 -10.22
C ARG A 32 4.36 -16.80 -9.70
N LEU A 33 4.10 -15.66 -10.34
CA LEU A 33 3.05 -14.73 -9.91
C LEU A 33 1.68 -15.19 -10.43
N VAL A 34 0.68 -14.99 -9.60
CA VAL A 34 -0.74 -15.28 -9.87
C VAL A 34 -1.54 -13.99 -9.94
N GLY A 35 -1.23 -13.03 -9.09
CA GLY A 35 -1.88 -11.72 -9.06
C GLY A 35 -0.91 -10.59 -8.73
N SER A 36 -1.21 -9.39 -9.21
CA SER A 36 -0.47 -8.17 -8.86
C SER A 36 -1.41 -6.97 -8.80
N GLY A 37 -1.49 -6.32 -7.64
CA GLY A 37 -2.27 -5.11 -7.47
C GLY A 37 -1.64 -3.90 -8.16
N VAL A 38 -2.50 -2.99 -8.66
CA VAL A 38 -2.10 -1.68 -9.19
C VAL A 38 -2.21 -0.64 -8.07
N CYS A 39 -1.15 0.14 -7.89
CA CYS A 39 -1.06 1.14 -6.85
C CYS A 39 -0.72 2.52 -7.40
N HIS A 40 -1.12 3.56 -6.67
CA HIS A 40 -0.77 4.95 -7.01
C HIS A 40 0.75 5.19 -7.06
N THR A 41 1.54 4.46 -6.26
CA THR A 41 3.01 4.55 -6.28
C THR A 41 3.60 4.12 -7.63
N ASP A 42 3.02 3.12 -8.30
CA ASP A 42 3.42 2.76 -9.68
C ASP A 42 3.15 3.92 -10.65
N GLN A 43 2.00 4.60 -10.49
CA GLN A 43 1.65 5.75 -11.31
C GLN A 43 2.61 6.93 -11.10
N VAL A 44 2.96 7.23 -9.84
CA VAL A 44 3.91 8.30 -9.49
C VAL A 44 5.29 8.08 -10.13
N VAL A 45 5.75 6.83 -10.19
CA VAL A 45 7.00 6.46 -10.88
C VAL A 45 6.84 6.55 -12.40
N ARG A 46 5.73 6.06 -12.95
CA ARG A 46 5.41 6.15 -14.38
C ARG A 46 5.38 7.61 -14.86
N GLU A 47 4.84 8.53 -14.08
CA GLU A 47 4.78 9.97 -14.37
C GLU A 47 6.11 10.71 -14.13
N GLY A 48 7.15 10.01 -13.62
CA GLY A 48 8.47 10.57 -13.38
C GLY A 48 8.57 11.49 -12.16
N ALA A 49 7.58 11.49 -11.27
CA ALA A 49 7.63 12.27 -10.03
C ALA A 49 8.66 11.71 -9.04
N TYR A 50 8.94 10.41 -9.09
CA TYR A 50 10.10 9.79 -8.46
C TYR A 50 11.09 9.31 -9.52
N PRO A 51 12.41 9.59 -9.36
CA PRO A 51 13.42 9.15 -10.31
C PRO A 51 13.49 7.62 -10.36
N TYR A 52 13.40 7.06 -11.55
CA TYR A 52 13.53 5.62 -11.79
C TYR A 52 14.25 5.37 -13.12
N GLN A 53 14.85 4.17 -13.27
CA GLN A 53 15.56 3.80 -14.50
C GLN A 53 14.61 3.11 -15.46
N PHE A 54 14.75 3.38 -16.77
CA PHE A 54 14.00 2.74 -17.84
C PHE A 54 14.93 2.11 -18.88
N PRO A 55 14.53 1.03 -19.58
CA PRO A 55 13.25 0.35 -19.48
C PRO A 55 13.07 -0.35 -18.12
N ALA A 56 11.84 -0.51 -17.66
CA ALA A 56 11.53 -1.00 -16.31
C ALA A 56 10.29 -1.90 -16.25
N VAL A 57 10.28 -2.85 -15.33
CA VAL A 57 9.08 -3.53 -14.84
C VAL A 57 8.77 -2.99 -13.45
N LEU A 58 7.56 -2.47 -13.27
CA LEU A 58 7.04 -2.02 -11.99
C LEU A 58 6.22 -3.11 -11.29
N GLY A 59 5.28 -2.71 -10.44
CA GLY A 59 4.43 -3.60 -9.65
C GLY A 59 5.10 -3.98 -8.31
N HIS A 60 4.36 -3.78 -7.23
CA HIS A 60 4.86 -4.02 -5.88
C HIS A 60 3.81 -4.60 -4.93
N GLU A 61 2.76 -5.16 -5.51
CA GLU A 61 1.68 -5.85 -4.80
C GLU A 61 1.52 -7.27 -5.39
N GLY A 62 2.61 -8.02 -5.47
CA GLY A 62 2.60 -9.37 -6.04
C GLY A 62 2.11 -10.44 -5.07
N SER A 63 1.46 -11.47 -5.61
CA SER A 63 1.16 -12.74 -4.93
C SER A 63 1.42 -13.91 -5.86
N GLY A 64 1.94 -15.00 -5.33
CA GLY A 64 2.34 -16.12 -6.18
C GLY A 64 2.83 -17.34 -5.39
N VAL A 65 3.47 -18.25 -6.11
CA VAL A 65 4.04 -19.50 -5.57
C VAL A 65 5.55 -19.48 -5.75
N VAL A 66 6.28 -19.78 -4.69
CA VAL A 66 7.75 -19.89 -4.74
C VAL A 66 8.15 -21.05 -5.67
N ASP A 67 9.00 -20.74 -6.64
CA ASP A 67 9.48 -21.68 -7.66
C ASP A 67 10.97 -22.01 -7.50
N ALA A 68 11.75 -21.09 -6.95
CA ALA A 68 13.17 -21.25 -6.67
C ALA A 68 13.59 -20.47 -5.43
N VAL A 69 14.62 -20.95 -4.72
CA VAL A 69 15.15 -20.28 -3.52
C VAL A 69 16.67 -20.17 -3.61
N GLY A 70 17.22 -19.00 -3.27
CA GLY A 70 18.66 -18.79 -3.15
C GLY A 70 19.25 -19.47 -1.92
N ALA A 71 20.55 -19.69 -1.94
CA ALA A 71 21.25 -20.53 -0.95
C ALA A 71 21.21 -19.97 0.50
N GLY A 72 20.99 -18.65 0.68
CA GLY A 72 20.89 -18.02 1.99
C GLY A 72 19.46 -17.88 2.51
N VAL A 73 18.47 -18.24 1.71
CA VAL A 73 17.07 -18.05 2.06
C VAL A 73 16.64 -19.06 3.13
N THR A 74 15.96 -18.57 4.15
CA THR A 74 15.35 -19.37 5.21
C THR A 74 13.89 -18.94 5.41
N GLY A 75 13.05 -19.85 5.91
CA GLY A 75 11.65 -19.56 6.24
C GLY A 75 10.66 -19.67 5.10
N VAL A 76 11.13 -19.85 3.85
CA VAL A 76 10.28 -20.17 2.70
C VAL A 76 10.95 -21.28 1.87
N GLU A 77 10.14 -22.08 1.20
CA GLU A 77 10.57 -23.19 0.34
C GLU A 77 9.74 -23.25 -0.94
N VAL A 78 10.24 -23.99 -1.92
CA VAL A 78 9.53 -24.19 -3.20
C VAL A 78 8.16 -24.79 -2.95
N GLY A 79 7.14 -24.20 -3.56
CA GLY A 79 5.73 -24.56 -3.40
C GLY A 79 4.97 -23.70 -2.38
N ASP A 80 5.66 -22.89 -1.57
CA ASP A 80 4.99 -21.99 -0.63
C ASP A 80 4.19 -20.92 -1.35
N HIS A 81 2.98 -20.65 -0.85
CA HIS A 81 2.18 -19.49 -1.23
C HIS A 81 2.71 -18.24 -0.55
N VAL A 82 2.87 -17.16 -1.30
CA VAL A 82 3.47 -15.93 -0.79
C VAL A 82 2.77 -14.68 -1.30
N VAL A 83 2.82 -13.65 -0.46
CA VAL A 83 2.56 -12.25 -0.82
C VAL A 83 3.89 -11.52 -0.80
N LEU A 84 4.11 -10.63 -1.75
CA LEU A 84 5.29 -9.79 -1.84
C LEU A 84 4.97 -8.39 -1.30
N SER A 85 5.86 -7.86 -0.45
CA SER A 85 5.72 -6.56 0.16
C SER A 85 6.98 -5.72 -0.06
N PHE A 86 7.13 -4.62 0.67
CA PHE A 86 8.31 -3.77 0.58
C PHE A 86 9.57 -4.46 1.10
N ASN A 87 10.73 -3.99 0.62
CA ASN A 87 12.03 -4.50 1.01
C ASN A 87 12.66 -3.65 2.12
N SER A 88 13.48 -4.30 2.96
CA SER A 88 14.22 -3.65 4.06
C SER A 88 15.55 -4.36 4.31
N CYS A 89 16.57 -3.65 4.82
CA CYS A 89 17.90 -4.24 5.02
C CYS A 89 17.98 -5.23 6.20
N GLY A 90 17.01 -5.23 7.12
CA GLY A 90 16.95 -6.13 8.28
C GLY A 90 17.98 -5.87 9.38
N ARG A 91 18.92 -4.94 9.21
CA ARG A 91 20.07 -4.76 10.10
C ARG A 91 20.25 -3.34 10.64
N CYS A 92 19.60 -2.34 10.08
CA CYS A 92 19.64 -0.98 10.61
C CYS A 92 18.81 -0.85 11.89
N ARG A 93 18.99 0.26 12.61
CA ARG A 93 18.27 0.49 13.87
C ARG A 93 16.76 0.35 13.73
N ALA A 94 16.16 0.94 12.71
CA ALA A 94 14.72 0.86 12.49
C ALA A 94 14.26 -0.60 12.29
N CYS A 95 14.92 -1.35 11.40
CA CYS A 95 14.58 -2.77 11.19
C CYS A 95 14.71 -3.59 12.46
N LEU A 96 15.79 -3.41 13.24
CA LEU A 96 16.04 -4.16 14.48
C LEU A 96 15.09 -3.78 15.62
N SER A 97 14.46 -2.60 15.57
CA SER A 97 13.45 -2.16 16.54
C SER A 97 12.01 -2.48 16.12
N GLY A 98 11.80 -3.24 15.02
CA GLY A 98 10.47 -3.64 14.57
C GLY A 98 9.77 -2.63 13.65
N HIS A 99 10.52 -1.67 13.09
CA HIS A 99 10.01 -0.65 12.18
C HIS A 99 10.68 -0.72 10.79
N PRO A 100 10.60 -1.86 10.06
CA PRO A 100 11.29 -2.05 8.79
C PRO A 100 10.84 -1.08 7.70
N ALA A 101 9.63 -0.53 7.79
CA ALA A 101 9.11 0.49 6.89
C ALA A 101 9.94 1.79 6.91
N TYR A 102 10.68 2.05 8.01
CA TYR A 102 11.61 3.19 8.14
C TYR A 102 13.08 2.77 7.99
N CYS A 103 13.33 1.73 7.20
CA CYS A 103 14.68 1.25 6.91
C CYS A 103 15.57 2.38 6.39
N ALA A 104 16.82 2.47 6.89
CA ALA A 104 17.78 3.47 6.43
C ALA A 104 18.07 3.39 4.92
N ASP A 105 17.96 2.19 4.34
CA ASP A 105 18.18 1.94 2.92
C ASP A 105 16.84 1.83 2.14
N PHE A 106 15.71 2.28 2.72
CA PHE A 106 14.37 2.06 2.16
C PHE A 106 14.27 2.52 0.70
N PHE A 107 14.74 3.74 0.42
CA PHE A 107 14.59 4.31 -0.92
C PHE A 107 15.36 3.49 -1.97
N PHE A 108 16.62 3.15 -1.72
CA PHE A 108 17.38 2.33 -2.64
C PHE A 108 16.78 0.93 -2.84
N LEU A 109 16.41 0.26 -1.76
CA LEU A 109 15.89 -1.12 -1.80
C LEU A 109 14.51 -1.23 -2.48
N ASN A 110 13.75 -0.14 -2.56
CA ASN A 110 12.40 -0.13 -3.14
C ASN A 110 12.30 0.64 -4.46
N PHE A 111 13.17 1.63 -4.69
CA PHE A 111 13.16 2.48 -5.88
C PHE A 111 14.47 2.46 -6.67
N GLY A 112 15.46 1.66 -6.28
CA GLY A 112 16.75 1.57 -6.98
C GLY A 112 16.70 0.88 -8.35
N GLY A 113 15.71 0.00 -8.55
CA GLY A 113 15.53 -0.71 -9.83
C GLY A 113 16.57 -1.78 -10.14
N MET A 114 17.45 -2.12 -9.17
CA MET A 114 18.55 -3.06 -9.33
C MET A 114 19.02 -3.62 -8.00
N ARG A 115 19.88 -4.63 -8.04
CA ARG A 115 20.62 -5.14 -6.87
C ARG A 115 21.74 -4.17 -6.47
N HIS A 116 22.35 -4.38 -5.30
CA HIS A 116 23.49 -3.58 -4.83
C HIS A 116 24.74 -3.66 -5.73
N ASP A 117 24.89 -4.72 -6.51
CA ASP A 117 25.96 -4.91 -7.48
C ASP A 117 25.63 -4.33 -8.87
N GLU A 118 24.56 -3.53 -8.97
CA GLU A 118 24.07 -2.90 -10.19
C GLU A 118 23.60 -3.90 -11.26
N THR A 119 23.32 -5.15 -10.89
CA THR A 119 22.70 -6.13 -11.77
C THR A 119 21.17 -6.05 -11.68
N THR A 120 20.49 -6.52 -12.72
CA THR A 120 19.01 -6.63 -12.78
C THR A 120 18.63 -8.10 -12.95
N ALA A 121 17.43 -8.48 -12.48
CA ALA A 121 16.90 -9.81 -12.71
C ALA A 121 16.35 -9.98 -14.14
N PHE A 122 15.93 -8.89 -14.77
CA PHE A 122 15.34 -8.91 -16.11
C PHE A 122 16.29 -8.35 -17.17
N SER A 123 16.18 -8.93 -18.38
CA SER A 123 16.84 -8.39 -19.58
C SER A 123 16.01 -8.69 -20.83
N ARG A 124 16.07 -7.79 -21.81
CA ARG A 124 15.54 -8.02 -23.16
C ARG A 124 16.41 -8.96 -23.96
N SER A 125 15.90 -9.43 -25.08
CA SER A 125 16.67 -10.16 -26.09
C SER A 125 17.88 -9.33 -26.51
N GLY A 126 19.10 -9.91 -26.41
CA GLY A 126 20.34 -9.18 -26.69
C GLY A 126 21.07 -8.64 -25.47
N GLY A 127 20.52 -8.82 -24.24
CA GLY A 127 21.21 -8.51 -22.99
C GLY A 127 21.01 -7.07 -22.50
N GLU A 128 20.11 -6.30 -23.10
CA GLU A 128 19.72 -4.99 -22.56
C GLU A 128 19.08 -5.17 -21.19
N LYS A 129 19.62 -4.49 -20.18
CA LYS A 129 19.08 -4.53 -18.80
C LYS A 129 17.70 -3.88 -18.77
N VAL A 130 16.77 -4.53 -18.06
CA VAL A 130 15.46 -3.98 -17.69
C VAL A 130 15.47 -3.79 -16.18
N ALA A 131 15.20 -2.58 -15.70
CA ALA A 131 15.14 -2.28 -14.28
C ALA A 131 14.08 -3.19 -13.61
N SER A 132 14.47 -3.80 -12.50
CA SER A 132 13.71 -4.77 -11.74
C SER A 132 13.88 -4.50 -10.25
N HIS A 133 13.33 -5.33 -9.36
CA HIS A 133 13.41 -5.12 -7.92
C HIS A 133 12.70 -3.84 -7.43
N PHE A 134 11.71 -3.34 -8.17
CA PHE A 134 10.80 -2.34 -7.66
C PHE A 134 10.11 -2.91 -6.41
N PHE A 135 10.31 -2.26 -5.25
CA PHE A 135 9.95 -2.82 -3.93
C PHE A 135 10.54 -4.22 -3.67
N GLY A 136 11.72 -4.49 -4.22
CA GLY A 136 12.38 -5.78 -4.09
C GLY A 136 11.69 -6.91 -4.86
N GLN A 137 10.79 -6.63 -5.81
CA GLN A 137 9.95 -7.63 -6.48
C GLN A 137 9.67 -7.39 -7.98
N SER A 138 9.19 -6.21 -8.44
CA SER A 138 8.74 -5.96 -9.82
C SER A 138 7.67 -6.96 -10.30
N SER A 139 6.46 -6.86 -9.73
CA SER A 139 5.43 -7.90 -9.88
C SER A 139 4.51 -7.75 -11.11
N PHE A 140 4.70 -6.75 -12.00
CA PHE A 140 3.98 -6.74 -13.27
C PHE A 140 4.63 -7.68 -14.30
N SER A 141 4.70 -8.96 -13.93
CA SER A 141 5.30 -10.03 -14.69
C SER A 141 4.70 -11.38 -14.29
N THR A 142 4.73 -12.37 -15.16
CA THR A 142 4.29 -13.74 -14.82
C THR A 142 5.29 -14.48 -13.91
N TYR A 143 6.53 -14.00 -13.83
CA TYR A 143 7.57 -14.55 -12.97
C TYR A 143 8.52 -13.44 -12.52
N THR A 144 8.90 -13.43 -11.24
CA THR A 144 9.86 -12.45 -10.73
C THR A 144 10.92 -13.06 -9.83
N ILE A 145 12.03 -12.33 -9.67
CA ILE A 145 13.01 -12.57 -8.61
C ILE A 145 12.80 -11.51 -7.54
N ALA A 146 12.44 -11.97 -6.35
CA ALA A 146 12.14 -11.11 -5.22
C ALA A 146 13.20 -11.26 -4.11
N SER A 147 13.49 -10.16 -3.40
CA SER A 147 14.25 -10.24 -2.16
C SER A 147 13.52 -11.13 -1.15
N ALA A 148 14.21 -12.05 -0.50
CA ALA A 148 13.60 -12.90 0.54
C ALA A 148 12.97 -12.08 1.67
N ARG A 149 13.44 -10.87 1.90
CA ARG A 149 12.87 -9.96 2.91
C ARG A 149 11.54 -9.32 2.49
N SER A 150 11.26 -9.26 1.19
CA SER A 150 9.97 -8.82 0.66
C SER A 150 8.92 -9.93 0.67
N VAL A 151 9.31 -11.16 0.94
CA VAL A 151 8.45 -12.35 0.85
C VAL A 151 7.76 -12.63 2.17
N VAL A 152 6.45 -12.81 2.10
CA VAL A 152 5.61 -13.20 3.23
C VAL A 152 4.91 -14.50 2.91
N LYS A 153 5.28 -15.59 3.62
CA LYS A 153 4.59 -16.88 3.50
C LYS A 153 3.17 -16.75 4.04
N VAL A 154 2.21 -17.24 3.27
CA VAL A 154 0.79 -17.21 3.62
C VAL A 154 0.17 -18.61 3.53
N ARG A 155 -1.04 -18.78 4.07
CA ARG A 155 -1.81 -20.01 3.98
C ARG A 155 -2.17 -20.34 2.52
N ASP A 156 -2.33 -21.62 2.21
CA ASP A 156 -2.54 -22.16 0.85
C ASP A 156 -4.01 -22.46 0.51
N ASP A 157 -4.92 -22.25 1.47
CA ASP A 157 -6.35 -22.55 1.35
C ASP A 157 -7.21 -21.30 1.00
N VAL A 158 -6.58 -20.23 0.51
CA VAL A 158 -7.24 -18.99 0.08
C VAL A 158 -6.88 -18.65 -1.36
N ASP A 159 -7.73 -17.84 -2.01
CA ASP A 159 -7.49 -17.38 -3.38
C ASP A 159 -6.29 -16.43 -3.43
N LEU A 160 -5.15 -16.95 -3.89
CA LEU A 160 -3.90 -16.24 -3.98
C LEU A 160 -3.97 -15.04 -4.96
N GLY A 161 -4.84 -15.12 -5.99
CA GLY A 161 -5.03 -14.03 -6.96
C GLY A 161 -5.53 -12.73 -6.34
N LEU A 162 -6.17 -12.78 -5.16
CA LEU A 162 -6.70 -11.60 -4.46
C LEU A 162 -5.70 -10.99 -3.46
N LEU A 163 -4.63 -11.70 -3.09
CA LEU A 163 -3.82 -11.34 -1.93
C LEU A 163 -2.79 -10.22 -2.19
N GLY A 164 -2.44 -9.98 -3.45
CA GLY A 164 -1.40 -9.00 -3.81
C GLY A 164 -1.51 -7.64 -3.11
N PRO A 165 -2.69 -7.00 -3.05
CA PRO A 165 -2.90 -5.70 -2.38
C PRO A 165 -2.54 -5.67 -0.89
N LEU A 166 -2.50 -6.82 -0.21
CA LEU A 166 -2.02 -6.93 1.17
C LEU A 166 -0.54 -6.55 1.28
N GLY A 167 0.23 -6.61 0.19
CA GLY A 167 1.66 -6.28 0.18
C GLY A 167 1.97 -4.79 0.30
N CYS A 168 1.01 -3.90 0.00
CA CYS A 168 1.21 -2.45 0.06
C CYS A 168 -0.06 -1.73 0.55
N GLY A 169 -1.02 -1.43 -0.35
CA GLY A 169 -2.13 -0.51 -0.04
C GLY A 169 -3.00 -0.97 1.13
N VAL A 170 -3.32 -2.26 1.21
CA VAL A 170 -4.16 -2.81 2.27
C VAL A 170 -3.42 -2.81 3.61
N GLN A 171 -2.16 -3.28 3.67
CA GLN A 171 -1.38 -3.22 4.92
C GLN A 171 -1.10 -1.78 5.35
N THR A 172 -0.88 -0.86 4.40
CA THR A 172 -0.66 0.57 4.71
C THR A 172 -1.84 1.15 5.47
N GLY A 173 -3.06 0.96 4.94
CA GLY A 173 -4.27 1.44 5.61
C GLY A 173 -4.51 0.75 6.95
N ALA A 174 -4.49 -0.58 6.95
CA ALA A 174 -4.75 -1.37 8.15
C ALA A 174 -3.69 -1.13 9.24
N GLY A 175 -2.40 -1.16 8.87
CA GLY A 175 -1.30 -0.95 9.80
C GLY A 175 -1.26 0.47 10.37
N THR A 176 -1.61 1.49 9.57
CA THR A 176 -1.74 2.86 10.08
C THR A 176 -2.71 2.92 11.25
N VAL A 177 -3.84 2.22 11.16
CA VAL A 177 -4.81 2.19 12.26
C VAL A 177 -4.36 1.26 13.38
N LEU A 178 -3.96 0.01 13.07
CA LEU A 178 -3.70 -1.01 14.09
C LEU A 178 -2.36 -0.86 14.81
N ASN A 179 -1.33 -0.32 14.14
CA ASN A 179 0.03 -0.21 14.70
C ASN A 179 0.35 1.24 15.12
N ALA A 180 0.05 2.23 14.26
CA ALA A 180 0.49 3.60 14.46
C ALA A 180 -0.50 4.44 15.28
N LEU A 181 -1.81 4.38 14.98
CA LEU A 181 -2.83 5.09 15.74
C LEU A 181 -3.29 4.31 16.97
N ASP A 182 -3.39 3.00 16.88
CA ASP A 182 -3.79 2.07 17.95
C ASP A 182 -5.05 2.56 18.72
N PRO A 183 -6.20 2.68 18.05
CA PRO A 183 -7.40 3.25 18.65
C PRO A 183 -8.00 2.30 19.68
N ALA A 184 -8.30 2.83 20.86
CA ALA A 184 -9.01 2.06 21.89
C ALA A 184 -10.44 1.70 21.42
N PRO A 185 -10.99 0.53 21.81
CA PRO A 185 -12.40 0.22 21.57
C PRO A 185 -13.33 1.32 22.10
N GLY A 186 -14.36 1.66 21.32
CA GLY A 186 -15.29 2.76 21.65
C GLY A 186 -14.82 4.14 21.18
N SER A 187 -13.66 4.26 20.55
CA SER A 187 -13.11 5.53 20.05
C SER A 187 -13.81 6.04 18.79
N SER A 188 -13.47 7.29 18.43
CA SER A 188 -13.89 7.95 17.19
C SER A 188 -12.70 8.18 16.27
N ILE A 189 -12.89 7.90 14.97
CA ILE A 189 -11.89 8.10 13.91
C ILE A 189 -12.51 8.73 12.67
N ALA A 190 -11.80 9.67 12.03
CA ALA A 190 -12.12 10.19 10.71
C ALA A 190 -11.07 9.74 9.69
N VAL A 191 -11.51 9.17 8.56
CA VAL A 191 -10.66 8.73 7.45
C VAL A 191 -10.93 9.64 6.25
N PHE A 192 -9.91 10.39 5.84
CA PHE A 192 -9.94 11.29 4.70
C PHE A 192 -9.34 10.60 3.48
N GLY A 193 -10.19 10.44 2.45
CA GLY A 193 -9.95 9.63 1.27
C GLY A 193 -10.47 8.21 1.43
N ALA A 194 -11.49 7.83 0.65
CA ALA A 194 -12.08 6.49 0.61
C ALA A 194 -11.55 5.68 -0.60
N GLY A 195 -10.24 5.77 -0.87
CA GLY A 195 -9.52 4.87 -1.77
C GLY A 195 -9.12 3.57 -1.06
N ALA A 196 -8.30 2.74 -1.72
CA ALA A 196 -7.88 1.44 -1.18
C ALA A 196 -7.23 1.54 0.21
N VAL A 197 -6.32 2.51 0.40
CA VAL A 197 -5.64 2.74 1.69
C VAL A 197 -6.64 3.18 2.77
N GLY A 198 -7.48 4.19 2.46
CA GLY A 198 -8.44 4.72 3.42
C GLY A 198 -9.50 3.71 3.83
N LEU A 199 -10.07 2.96 2.85
CA LEU A 199 -11.06 1.92 3.15
C LEU A 199 -10.44 0.75 3.92
N SER A 200 -9.17 0.41 3.69
CA SER A 200 -8.46 -0.57 4.51
C SER A 200 -8.25 -0.09 5.94
N GLY A 201 -7.94 1.21 6.12
CA GLY A 201 -7.88 1.84 7.45
C GLY A 201 -9.25 1.86 8.13
N LEU A 202 -10.32 2.10 7.39
CA LEU A 202 -11.70 2.03 7.89
C LEU A 202 -12.05 0.61 8.39
N LEU A 203 -11.76 -0.41 7.59
CA LEU A 203 -11.94 -1.82 7.99
C LEU A 203 -11.14 -2.14 9.27
N ALA A 204 -9.92 -1.63 9.37
CA ALA A 204 -9.09 -1.79 10.56
C ALA A 204 -9.67 -1.07 11.78
N ALA A 205 -10.30 0.10 11.61
CA ALA A 205 -11.00 0.80 12.68
C ALA A 205 -12.21 0.01 13.20
N VAL A 206 -12.94 -0.67 12.29
CA VAL A 206 -14.00 -1.63 12.68
C VAL A 206 -13.43 -2.78 13.49
N VAL A 207 -12.32 -3.38 13.04
CA VAL A 207 -11.62 -4.47 13.75
C VAL A 207 -11.15 -4.03 15.13
N ALA A 208 -10.61 -2.80 15.26
CA ALA A 208 -10.17 -2.21 16.52
C ALA A 208 -11.32 -1.87 17.49
N GLY A 209 -12.57 -1.87 17.00
CA GLY A 209 -13.76 -1.60 17.82
C GLY A 209 -14.06 -0.11 17.99
N SER A 210 -13.64 0.75 17.07
CA SER A 210 -14.09 2.14 17.02
C SER A 210 -15.60 2.19 16.81
N THR A 211 -16.30 3.07 17.54
CA THR A 211 -17.77 3.17 17.51
C THR A 211 -18.30 4.35 16.69
N THR A 212 -17.44 5.33 16.42
CA THR A 212 -17.72 6.44 15.51
C THR A 212 -16.64 6.45 14.43
N ILE A 213 -17.02 6.03 13.23
CA ILE A 213 -16.12 5.93 12.07
C ILE A 213 -16.68 6.84 10.99
N VAL A 214 -15.99 7.95 10.71
CA VAL A 214 -16.39 8.94 9.71
C VAL A 214 -15.53 8.78 8.47
N ALA A 215 -16.15 8.49 7.32
CA ALA A 215 -15.47 8.51 6.03
C ALA A 215 -15.68 9.87 5.34
N VAL A 216 -14.60 10.46 4.80
CA VAL A 216 -14.62 11.72 4.06
C VAL A 216 -14.08 11.49 2.66
N ASP A 217 -14.86 11.77 1.61
CA ASP A 217 -14.42 11.67 0.21
C ASP A 217 -15.19 12.65 -0.67
N LEU A 218 -14.68 12.90 -1.87
CA LEU A 218 -15.33 13.72 -2.89
C LEU A 218 -16.41 12.95 -3.68
N HIS A 219 -16.34 11.60 -3.69
CA HIS A 219 -17.15 10.72 -4.51
C HIS A 219 -18.22 10.01 -3.67
N ASP A 220 -19.49 10.22 -4.02
CA ASP A 220 -20.64 9.66 -3.28
C ASP A 220 -20.69 8.12 -3.32
N ASP A 221 -20.25 7.50 -4.42
CA ASP A 221 -20.14 6.06 -4.58
C ASP A 221 -19.10 5.44 -3.62
N ARG A 222 -17.97 6.13 -3.40
CA ARG A 222 -16.97 5.75 -2.41
C ARG A 222 -17.48 5.90 -0.97
N LEU A 223 -18.24 6.96 -0.69
CA LEU A 223 -18.90 7.13 0.60
C LEU A 223 -19.95 6.05 0.85
N ALA A 224 -20.72 5.67 -0.18
CA ALA A 224 -21.66 4.55 -0.10
C ALA A 224 -20.92 3.21 0.16
N LYS A 225 -19.79 2.99 -0.52
CA LYS A 225 -18.92 1.82 -0.26
C LYS A 225 -18.40 1.81 1.18
N ALA A 226 -17.91 2.95 1.67
CA ALA A 226 -17.43 3.10 3.05
C ALA A 226 -18.53 2.74 4.07
N THR A 227 -19.78 3.17 3.83
CA THR A 227 -20.93 2.79 4.66
C THR A 227 -21.14 1.28 4.68
N GLY A 228 -21.08 0.62 3.51
CA GLY A 228 -21.19 -0.84 3.39
C GLY A 228 -20.07 -1.60 4.12
N LEU A 229 -18.91 -0.98 4.29
CA LEU A 229 -17.75 -1.54 4.98
C LEU A 229 -17.67 -1.20 6.47
N GLY A 230 -18.63 -0.43 7.01
CA GLY A 230 -18.74 -0.18 8.43
C GLY A 230 -18.48 1.27 8.87
N ALA A 231 -18.39 2.25 7.94
CA ALA A 231 -18.46 3.64 8.33
C ALA A 231 -19.81 3.93 9.00
N THR A 232 -19.78 4.55 10.17
CA THR A 232 -21.01 4.94 10.88
C THR A 232 -21.57 6.25 10.34
N HIS A 233 -20.72 7.08 9.77
CA HIS A 233 -21.07 8.38 9.19
C HIS A 233 -20.22 8.63 7.94
N THR A 234 -20.75 9.45 7.05
CA THR A 234 -20.05 9.94 5.87
C THR A 234 -20.17 11.46 5.80
N VAL A 235 -19.11 12.12 5.35
CA VAL A 235 -19.07 13.57 5.10
C VAL A 235 -18.53 13.78 3.69
N SER A 236 -19.28 14.55 2.87
CA SER A 236 -18.78 14.93 1.55
C SER A 236 -17.61 15.90 1.70
N GLY A 237 -16.47 15.57 1.11
CA GLY A 237 -15.30 16.44 1.06
C GLY A 237 -15.53 17.73 0.22
N ARG A 238 -16.68 17.84 -0.45
CA ARG A 238 -17.14 19.04 -1.17
C ARG A 238 -17.92 20.02 -0.27
N SER A 239 -18.19 19.63 0.99
CA SER A 239 -18.86 20.49 1.96
C SER A 239 -18.01 21.73 2.24
N ASP A 240 -18.66 22.87 2.42
CA ASP A 240 -17.99 24.12 2.79
C ASP A 240 -17.39 24.06 4.20
N ASP A 241 -17.91 23.17 5.09
CA ASP A 241 -17.43 22.99 6.45
C ASP A 241 -17.37 21.50 6.83
N VAL A 242 -16.33 20.82 6.35
CA VAL A 242 -16.05 19.41 6.68
C VAL A 242 -15.70 19.26 8.17
N VAL A 243 -14.92 20.18 8.73
CA VAL A 243 -14.49 20.15 10.13
C VAL A 243 -15.67 20.32 11.08
N GLY A 244 -16.55 21.30 10.81
CA GLY A 244 -17.77 21.52 11.58
C GLY A 244 -18.70 20.30 11.54
N ALA A 245 -18.91 19.71 10.34
CA ALA A 245 -19.73 18.51 10.21
C ALA A 245 -19.20 17.33 11.07
N ILE A 246 -17.88 17.06 11.05
CA ILE A 246 -17.27 16.02 11.88
C ILE A 246 -17.40 16.36 13.37
N THR A 247 -17.22 17.63 13.72
CA THR A 247 -17.31 18.10 15.11
C THR A 247 -18.74 17.93 15.65
N GLU A 248 -19.76 18.22 14.83
CA GLU A 248 -21.16 18.02 15.18
C GLU A 248 -21.47 16.52 15.44
N LEU A 249 -21.01 15.61 14.57
CA LEU A 249 -21.18 14.16 14.73
C LEU A 249 -20.57 13.61 16.03
N THR A 250 -19.63 14.34 16.62
CA THR A 250 -18.94 13.97 17.86
C THR A 250 -19.37 14.81 19.06
N GLY A 251 -20.55 15.45 18.98
CA GLY A 251 -21.11 16.26 20.07
C GLY A 251 -20.30 17.51 20.44
N GLY A 252 -19.58 18.10 19.46
CA GLY A 252 -18.75 19.28 19.64
C GLY A 252 -17.32 19.01 20.07
N LEU A 253 -16.92 17.75 20.23
CA LEU A 253 -15.59 17.36 20.78
C LEU A 253 -14.52 17.20 19.69
N GLY A 254 -14.89 16.80 18.47
CA GLY A 254 -14.00 16.30 17.44
C GLY A 254 -13.69 14.82 17.58
N VAL A 255 -12.89 14.26 16.66
CA VAL A 255 -12.49 12.83 16.67
C VAL A 255 -11.20 12.60 17.44
N GLN A 256 -11.08 11.45 18.09
CA GLN A 256 -9.86 11.06 18.80
C GLN A 256 -8.71 10.71 17.84
N TYR A 257 -9.07 10.19 16.65
CA TYR A 257 -8.10 9.79 15.64
C TYR A 257 -8.50 10.33 14.27
N ALA A 258 -7.51 10.67 13.45
CA ALA A 258 -7.71 11.02 12.05
C ALA A 258 -6.63 10.36 11.18
N MET A 259 -6.99 10.00 9.96
CA MET A 259 -6.08 9.46 8.97
C MET A 259 -6.29 10.21 7.65
N ASP A 260 -5.24 10.84 7.12
CA ASP A 260 -5.27 11.43 5.78
C ASP A 260 -4.52 10.56 4.78
N THR A 261 -5.24 10.13 3.73
CA THR A 261 -4.70 9.34 2.63
C THR A 261 -4.69 10.10 1.30
N THR A 262 -5.02 11.40 1.33
CA THR A 262 -5.17 12.19 0.11
C THR A 262 -3.87 12.89 -0.32
N GLY A 263 -3.00 13.25 0.64
CA GLY A 263 -1.82 14.05 0.40
C GLY A 263 -2.09 15.50 -0.03
N VAL A 264 -3.35 15.94 0.05
CA VAL A 264 -3.76 17.32 -0.27
C VAL A 264 -3.59 18.17 0.99
N PRO A 265 -2.75 19.23 0.99
CA PRO A 265 -2.46 20.01 2.19
C PRO A 265 -3.68 20.56 2.92
N ALA A 266 -4.70 21.01 2.16
CA ALA A 266 -5.93 21.52 2.75
C ALA A 266 -6.75 20.41 3.44
N VAL A 267 -6.77 19.20 2.89
CA VAL A 267 -7.47 18.04 3.48
C VAL A 267 -6.71 17.53 4.72
N ALA A 268 -5.38 17.42 4.63
CA ALA A 268 -4.54 17.10 5.77
C ALA A 268 -4.72 18.11 6.92
N ARG A 269 -4.91 19.41 6.59
CA ARG A 269 -5.23 20.43 7.58
C ARG A 269 -6.61 20.21 8.21
N GLN A 270 -7.65 19.88 7.42
CA GLN A 270 -8.97 19.54 7.95
C GLN A 270 -8.94 18.33 8.89
N ALA A 271 -8.16 17.29 8.51
CA ALA A 271 -7.96 16.11 9.34
C ALA A 271 -7.30 16.45 10.69
N PHE A 272 -6.43 17.44 10.72
CA PHE A 272 -5.82 17.93 11.95
C PHE A 272 -6.79 18.79 12.77
N ASP A 273 -7.52 19.68 12.12
CA ASP A 273 -8.43 20.63 12.79
C ASP A 273 -9.67 19.96 13.39
N CYS A 274 -10.10 18.80 12.88
CA CYS A 274 -11.23 18.04 13.42
C CYS A 274 -10.88 17.18 14.65
N LEU A 275 -9.61 17.20 15.12
CA LEU A 275 -9.18 16.41 16.27
C LEU A 275 -9.77 16.91 17.60
N ALA A 276 -10.18 15.99 18.43
CA ALA A 276 -10.49 16.22 19.84
C ALA A 276 -9.24 16.63 20.64
N THR A 277 -9.41 17.05 21.88
CA THR A 277 -8.30 17.23 22.82
C THR A 277 -7.52 15.93 22.98
N GLN A 278 -6.18 16.00 22.89
CA GLN A 278 -5.23 14.86 22.84
C GLN A 278 -5.42 13.94 21.61
N GLY A 279 -6.10 14.43 20.57
CA GLY A 279 -6.30 13.67 19.34
C GLY A 279 -5.00 13.40 18.59
N ARG A 280 -4.97 12.31 17.84
CA ARG A 280 -3.82 11.83 17.07
C ARG A 280 -4.18 11.71 15.59
N MET A 281 -3.27 12.12 14.73
CA MET A 281 -3.43 12.08 13.29
C MET A 281 -2.28 11.32 12.62
N ALA A 282 -2.60 10.56 11.57
CA ALA A 282 -1.64 9.94 10.65
C ALA A 282 -1.73 10.57 9.26
N LEU A 283 -0.58 10.96 8.70
CA LEU A 283 -0.37 11.34 7.31
C LEU A 283 0.18 10.13 6.56
N VAL A 284 -0.51 9.66 5.53
CA VAL A 284 -0.21 8.35 4.90
C VAL A 284 0.02 8.45 3.39
N ALA A 285 -0.34 9.56 2.77
CA ALA A 285 -0.26 9.71 1.32
C ALA A 285 1.17 9.91 0.81
N ALA A 286 1.47 9.35 -0.35
CA ALA A 286 2.66 9.68 -1.14
C ALA A 286 2.47 11.06 -1.79
N ALA A 287 2.81 12.13 -1.08
CA ALA A 287 2.75 13.49 -1.60
C ALA A 287 4.01 13.83 -2.42
N ALA A 288 3.87 14.79 -3.34
CA ALA A 288 5.01 15.30 -4.11
C ALA A 288 6.08 15.91 -3.18
N PRO A 289 7.38 15.78 -3.50
CA PRO A 289 8.45 16.42 -2.74
C PRO A 289 8.21 17.92 -2.56
N GLY A 290 8.40 18.42 -1.32
CA GLY A 290 8.16 19.83 -0.97
C GLY A 290 6.71 20.16 -0.61
N THR A 291 5.80 19.19 -0.57
CA THR A 291 4.44 19.39 -0.06
C THR A 291 4.48 19.67 1.44
N GLU A 292 3.88 20.77 1.86
CA GLU A 292 3.86 21.22 3.25
C GLU A 292 2.44 21.37 3.79
N VAL A 293 2.23 21.07 5.07
CA VAL A 293 1.00 21.28 5.80
C VAL A 293 1.26 22.28 6.94
N SER A 294 0.55 23.39 6.94
CA SER A 294 0.65 24.41 7.99
C SER A 294 -0.19 24.02 9.21
N ILE A 295 0.38 24.11 10.40
CA ILE A 295 -0.26 23.81 11.69
C ILE A 295 -0.26 25.06 12.57
N GLU A 296 -1.41 25.40 13.18
CA GLU A 296 -1.52 26.49 14.16
C GLU A 296 -0.97 26.02 15.51
N VAL A 297 0.12 26.64 15.96
CA VAL A 297 0.88 26.17 17.13
C VAL A 297 0.13 26.36 18.43
N GLY A 298 -0.54 27.51 18.62
CA GLY A 298 -1.25 27.84 19.86
C GLY A 298 -2.42 26.90 20.12
N ALA A 299 -3.27 26.64 19.12
CA ALA A 299 -4.37 25.69 19.24
C ALA A 299 -3.85 24.26 19.48
N SER A 300 -2.80 23.85 18.75
CA SER A 300 -2.19 22.54 18.91
C SER A 300 -1.64 22.32 20.32
N LEU A 301 -0.97 23.34 20.87
CA LEU A 301 -0.45 23.33 22.24
C LEU A 301 -1.57 23.16 23.27
N MET A 302 -2.64 23.94 23.14
CA MET A 302 -3.77 23.93 24.09
C MET A 302 -4.54 22.61 24.07
N LYS A 303 -4.61 21.96 22.90
CA LYS A 303 -5.31 20.68 22.74
C LYS A 303 -4.41 19.45 22.87
N GLY A 304 -3.10 19.60 22.85
CA GLY A 304 -2.15 18.48 22.95
C GLY A 304 -2.23 17.54 21.76
N TRP A 305 -2.47 18.08 20.55
CA TRP A 305 -2.57 17.29 19.33
C TRP A 305 -1.25 16.65 18.92
N GLN A 306 -1.34 15.50 18.30
CA GLN A 306 -0.20 14.75 17.78
C GLN A 306 -0.42 14.45 16.30
N ALA A 307 0.63 14.61 15.48
CA ALA A 307 0.66 14.21 14.09
C ALA A 307 1.90 13.37 13.81
N GLN A 308 1.75 12.30 13.03
CA GLN A 308 2.84 11.45 12.58
C GLN A 308 2.67 11.08 11.12
N ALA A 309 3.79 11.00 10.39
CA ALA A 309 3.81 10.40 9.06
C ALA A 309 3.96 8.88 9.17
N VAL A 310 3.20 8.14 8.37
CA VAL A 310 3.20 6.67 8.39
C VAL A 310 3.41 6.15 6.97
N ILE A 311 4.45 5.34 6.78
CA ILE A 311 4.74 4.63 5.54
C ILE A 311 4.49 3.13 5.75
N GLU A 312 3.89 2.44 4.76
CA GLU A 312 3.63 0.99 4.77
C GLU A 312 2.92 0.50 6.06
N GLY A 313 2.12 1.39 6.69
CA GLY A 313 1.37 1.09 7.91
C GLY A 313 2.24 0.85 9.16
N ASP A 314 3.51 1.27 9.16
CA ASP A 314 4.51 0.91 10.18
C ASP A 314 4.50 -0.61 10.46
N ALA A 315 4.41 -1.39 9.39
CA ALA A 315 4.18 -2.82 9.45
C ALA A 315 5.49 -3.62 9.49
N VAL A 316 5.45 -4.74 10.19
CA VAL A 316 6.28 -5.91 9.93
C VAL A 316 5.45 -6.83 9.04
N PRO A 317 5.67 -6.87 7.71
CA PRO A 317 4.80 -7.57 6.77
C PRO A 317 4.58 -9.05 7.13
N GLN A 318 5.63 -9.72 7.61
CA GLN A 318 5.60 -11.15 7.99
C GLN A 318 4.67 -11.43 9.19
N GLU A 319 4.31 -10.40 9.96
CA GLU A 319 3.36 -10.52 11.08
C GLU A 319 1.97 -9.99 10.69
N LEU A 320 1.91 -8.82 10.04
CA LEU A 320 0.63 -8.16 9.77
C LEU A 320 -0.16 -8.84 8.65
N ILE A 321 0.48 -9.22 7.53
CA ILE A 321 -0.22 -9.79 6.37
C ILE A 321 -0.94 -11.11 6.72
N PRO A 322 -0.30 -12.11 7.36
CA PRO A 322 -1.00 -13.31 7.79
C PRO A 322 -2.18 -13.02 8.75
N ARG A 323 -2.02 -12.08 9.67
CA ARG A 323 -3.08 -11.65 10.57
C ARG A 323 -4.28 -11.02 9.84
N LEU A 324 -4.04 -10.21 8.80
CA LEU A 324 -5.11 -9.63 7.98
C LEU A 324 -5.83 -10.71 7.17
N ILE A 325 -5.13 -11.72 6.67
CA ILE A 325 -5.72 -12.87 5.99
C ILE A 325 -6.61 -13.67 6.95
N ASP A 326 -6.15 -13.94 8.17
CA ASP A 326 -6.95 -14.64 9.19
C ASP A 326 -8.21 -13.85 9.56
N LEU A 327 -8.12 -12.53 9.67
CA LEU A 327 -9.27 -11.65 9.89
C LEU A 327 -10.25 -11.67 8.70
N TRP A 328 -9.73 -11.71 7.48
CA TRP A 328 -10.54 -11.85 6.27
C TRP A 328 -11.31 -13.18 6.24
N VAL A 329 -10.61 -14.29 6.44
CA VAL A 329 -11.21 -15.63 6.50
C VAL A 329 -12.26 -15.74 7.62
N ALA A 330 -12.05 -15.03 8.73
CA ALA A 330 -13.03 -14.92 9.82
C ALA A 330 -14.21 -13.95 9.50
N GLY A 331 -14.26 -13.36 8.30
CA GLY A 331 -15.30 -12.41 7.87
C GLY A 331 -15.23 -11.04 8.56
N ARG A 332 -14.10 -10.70 9.20
CA ARG A 332 -13.94 -9.46 9.97
C ARG A 332 -13.19 -8.36 9.25
N PHE A 333 -12.53 -8.66 8.15
CA PHE A 333 -11.73 -7.73 7.35
C PHE A 333 -11.94 -8.01 5.85
N PRO A 334 -13.11 -7.71 5.27
CA PRO A 334 -13.48 -8.07 3.90
C PRO A 334 -12.80 -7.16 2.86
N PHE A 335 -11.46 -7.17 2.79
CA PHE A 335 -10.68 -6.36 1.86
C PHE A 335 -10.90 -6.78 0.40
N ASP A 336 -11.28 -8.02 0.14
CA ASP A 336 -11.66 -8.55 -1.17
C ASP A 336 -12.77 -7.75 -1.83
N GLN A 337 -13.64 -7.11 -1.06
CA GLN A 337 -14.66 -6.22 -1.59
C GLN A 337 -14.12 -4.93 -2.22
N LEU A 338 -12.83 -4.62 -2.02
CA LEU A 338 -12.15 -3.49 -2.65
C LEU A 338 -11.57 -3.86 -4.02
N VAL A 339 -11.40 -5.15 -4.29
CA VAL A 339 -10.65 -5.68 -5.43
C VAL A 339 -11.55 -5.84 -6.65
N GLU A 340 -11.01 -5.47 -7.81
CA GLU A 340 -11.54 -5.79 -9.13
C GLU A 340 -10.43 -6.38 -10.00
N THR A 341 -10.70 -7.54 -10.62
CA THR A 341 -9.69 -8.29 -11.37
C THR A 341 -9.71 -7.90 -12.85
N TYR A 342 -8.54 -7.65 -13.39
CA TYR A 342 -8.27 -7.36 -14.80
C TYR A 342 -7.39 -8.44 -15.41
N ALA A 343 -7.54 -8.74 -16.70
CA ALA A 343 -6.57 -9.56 -17.41
C ALA A 343 -5.23 -8.83 -17.51
N PHE A 344 -4.11 -9.56 -17.61
CA PHE A 344 -2.78 -8.95 -17.62
C PHE A 344 -2.58 -7.95 -18.77
N ASP A 345 -3.15 -8.23 -19.96
CA ASP A 345 -3.10 -7.35 -21.12
C ASP A 345 -3.95 -6.07 -20.97
N GLN A 346 -4.81 -6.00 -19.95
CA GLN A 346 -5.58 -4.81 -19.58
C GLN A 346 -4.84 -3.90 -18.59
N VAL A 347 -3.54 -4.06 -18.39
CA VAL A 347 -2.76 -3.28 -17.42
C VAL A 347 -2.97 -1.76 -17.57
N ASN A 348 -2.99 -1.23 -18.80
CA ASN A 348 -3.19 0.20 -19.02
C ASN A 348 -4.64 0.66 -18.70
N GLU A 349 -5.64 -0.19 -18.91
CA GLU A 349 -7.03 0.04 -18.52
C GLU A 349 -7.16 0.05 -16.99
N ALA A 350 -6.56 -0.91 -16.31
CA ALA A 350 -6.52 -0.99 -14.85
C ALA A 350 -5.93 0.28 -14.22
N PHE A 351 -4.86 0.85 -14.82
CA PHE A 351 -4.29 2.13 -14.39
C PHE A 351 -5.24 3.30 -14.64
N ALA A 352 -5.91 3.35 -15.79
CA ALA A 352 -6.88 4.41 -16.13
C ALA A 352 -8.09 4.40 -15.18
N ASP A 353 -8.62 3.22 -14.87
CA ASP A 353 -9.76 3.05 -13.95
C ASP A 353 -9.39 3.36 -12.52
N SER A 354 -8.17 3.00 -12.08
CA SER A 354 -7.63 3.42 -10.79
C SER A 354 -7.51 4.94 -10.69
N ALA A 355 -6.97 5.59 -11.72
CA ALA A 355 -6.76 7.05 -11.75
C ALA A 355 -8.07 7.83 -11.81
N SER A 356 -9.07 7.35 -12.59
CA SER A 356 -10.40 7.96 -12.66
C SER A 356 -11.24 7.74 -11.40
N GLY A 357 -10.88 6.74 -10.60
CA GLY A 357 -11.63 6.30 -9.43
C GLY A 357 -12.77 5.33 -9.74
N ALA A 358 -12.89 4.85 -10.97
CA ALA A 358 -13.87 3.84 -11.38
C ALA A 358 -13.65 2.52 -10.62
N THR A 359 -12.38 2.15 -10.37
CA THR A 359 -12.00 0.99 -9.58
C THR A 359 -11.18 1.41 -8.35
N ILE A 360 -11.50 0.83 -7.18
CA ILE A 360 -10.79 1.13 -5.92
C ILE A 360 -9.42 0.47 -5.90
N LYS A 361 -9.37 -0.83 -6.19
CA LYS A 361 -8.14 -1.63 -6.19
C LYS A 361 -8.14 -2.62 -7.35
N PRO A 362 -7.59 -2.21 -8.52
CA PRO A 362 -7.39 -3.14 -9.61
C PRO A 362 -6.32 -4.17 -9.25
N VAL A 363 -6.55 -5.43 -9.65
CA VAL A 363 -5.59 -6.53 -9.54
C VAL A 363 -5.47 -7.22 -10.90
N LEU A 364 -4.25 -7.29 -11.41
CA LEU A 364 -3.93 -8.01 -12.65
C LEU A 364 -3.86 -9.51 -12.37
N SER A 365 -4.63 -10.30 -13.11
CA SER A 365 -4.50 -11.76 -13.14
C SER A 365 -3.36 -12.13 -14.08
N LEU A 366 -2.36 -12.86 -13.55
CA LEU A 366 -1.12 -13.21 -14.23
C LEU A 366 -1.05 -14.71 -14.57
N ALA A 367 -2.10 -15.47 -14.20
CA ALA A 367 -2.21 -16.91 -14.42
C ALA A 367 -2.95 -17.24 -15.71
#